data_5b4db43944fe2466f2106525c8ead264
#
_entry.id   5b4db43944fe2466f2106525c8ead264
#
_cell.length_a   1.000
_cell.length_b   1.000
_cell.length_c   1.000
_cell.angle_alpha   90.00
_cell.angle_beta   90.00
_cell.angle_gamma   90.00
#
_symmetry.space_group_name_H-M   'P 1'
#
loop_
_entity.id
_entity.type
_entity.pdbx_description
1 polymer ?
#
loop_
_entity_poly.entity_id
_entity_poly.type
_entity_poly.pdbx_seq_one_letter_code
_entity_poly.pdbx_strand_id
1 'polypeptide(L)'
;MPALFEWDAEKDEANRLKHGVGFREAQLAFLDPQREIAEDTGHADIERRYFCFGVVGGRVMTVRFTLRGESIRIFGAGYWRKGRRLYEERRRIHG
;
A
#
# COMPACT_ATOMS: atom_id res chain seq x y z
N MET A 1 -19.51 -2.22 -0.31
CA MET A 1 -19.13 -1.17 0.65
C MET A 1 -17.75 -0.67 0.35
N PRO A 2 -17.56 0.63 0.26
CA PRO A 2 -16.21 1.16 0.14
C PRO A 2 -15.43 0.87 1.42
N ALA A 3 -14.16 0.57 1.28
CA ALA A 3 -13.30 0.38 2.43
C ALA A 3 -13.13 1.72 3.15
N LEU A 4 -13.04 1.66 4.47
CA LEU A 4 -12.72 2.82 5.27
C LEU A 4 -11.22 2.90 5.43
N PHE A 5 -10.66 4.05 5.10
CA PHE A 5 -9.22 4.30 5.25
C PHE A 5 -8.98 5.25 6.41
N GLU A 6 -7.92 4.98 7.14
CA GLU A 6 -7.50 5.87 8.22
C GLU A 6 -5.98 5.95 8.26
N TRP A 7 -5.45 6.96 8.91
CA TRP A 7 -4.01 7.10 9.10
C TRP A 7 -3.73 8.18 10.15
N ASP A 8 -2.50 8.17 10.62
CA ASP A 8 -1.98 9.19 11.53
C ASP A 8 -1.49 10.37 10.69
N ALA A 9 -1.95 11.57 11.01
CA ALA A 9 -1.62 12.78 10.24
C ALA A 9 -0.12 13.06 10.24
N GLU A 10 0.58 12.78 11.34
CA GLU A 10 2.01 13.01 11.41
C GLU A 10 2.78 12.04 10.52
N LYS A 11 2.34 10.79 10.46
CA LYS A 11 2.95 9.80 9.57
C LYS A 11 2.71 10.13 8.12
N ASP A 12 1.52 10.64 7.81
CA ASP A 12 1.21 11.09 6.46
C ASP A 12 2.16 12.20 6.02
N GLU A 13 2.34 13.20 6.86
CA GLU A 13 3.24 14.30 6.56
C GLU A 13 4.68 13.84 6.42
N ALA A 14 5.15 13.00 7.36
CA ALA A 14 6.51 12.46 7.28
C ALA A 14 6.72 11.67 6.01
N ASN A 15 5.71 10.90 5.60
CA ASN A 15 5.81 10.11 4.38
C ASN A 15 5.87 11.00 3.13
N ARG A 16 5.09 12.08 3.11
CA ARG A 16 5.15 13.02 1.99
C ARG A 16 6.52 13.67 1.87
N LEU A 17 7.11 14.04 3.01
CA LEU A 17 8.42 14.67 3.00
C LEU A 17 9.51 13.69 2.58
N LYS A 18 9.42 12.44 3.03
CA LYS A 18 10.45 11.44 2.78
C LYS A 18 10.33 10.78 1.40
N HIS A 19 9.11 10.48 0.98
CA HIS A 19 8.87 9.68 -0.23
C HIS A 19 8.06 10.39 -1.29
N GLY A 20 7.59 11.60 -1.02
CA GLY A 20 6.80 12.36 -1.98
C GLY A 20 5.38 11.85 -2.19
N VAL A 21 4.89 10.99 -1.30
CA VAL A 21 3.57 10.37 -1.43
C VAL A 21 2.76 10.61 -0.17
N GLY A 22 1.54 11.14 -0.35
CA GLY A 22 0.59 11.28 0.75
C GLY A 22 -0.32 10.06 0.84
N PHE A 23 -0.89 9.83 2.02
CA PHE A 23 -1.72 8.65 2.22
C PHE A 23 -3.08 8.77 1.54
N ARG A 24 -3.53 9.99 1.30
CA ARG A 24 -4.76 10.20 0.52
C ARG A 24 -4.58 9.65 -0.89
N GLU A 25 -3.43 9.92 -1.50
CA GLU A 25 -3.08 9.38 -2.81
C GLU A 25 -2.91 7.86 -2.75
N ALA A 26 -2.35 7.37 -1.65
CA ALA A 26 -2.08 5.94 -1.48
C ALA A 26 -3.35 5.09 -1.52
N GLN A 27 -4.50 5.66 -1.14
CA GLN A 27 -5.78 4.94 -1.24
C GLN A 27 -6.04 4.44 -2.65
N LEU A 28 -5.56 5.16 -3.65
CA LEU A 28 -5.83 4.85 -5.06
C LEU A 28 -5.21 3.52 -5.49
N ALA A 29 -4.16 3.07 -4.81
CA ALA A 29 -3.57 1.77 -5.13
C ALA A 29 -4.56 0.63 -4.93
N PHE A 30 -5.48 0.80 -3.98
CA PHE A 30 -6.49 -0.21 -3.68
C PHE A 30 -7.61 -0.27 -4.73
N LEU A 31 -7.66 0.71 -5.64
CA LEU A 31 -8.65 0.74 -6.71
C LEU A 31 -8.16 0.04 -7.98
N ASP A 32 -6.89 -0.32 -8.05
CA ASP A 32 -6.36 -1.06 -9.19
C ASP A 32 -6.98 -2.47 -9.18
N PRO A 33 -7.74 -2.84 -10.22
CA PRO A 33 -8.35 -4.18 -10.27
C PRO A 33 -7.33 -5.31 -10.26
N GLN A 34 -6.09 -5.02 -10.62
CA GLN A 34 -5.01 -6.01 -10.64
C GLN A 34 -4.07 -5.89 -9.45
N ARG A 35 -4.48 -5.14 -8.43
CA ARG A 35 -3.65 -4.97 -7.24
C ARG A 35 -3.31 -6.30 -6.61
N GLU A 36 -2.13 -6.34 -5.99
CA GLU A 36 -1.66 -7.52 -5.26
C GLU A 36 -1.54 -7.17 -3.79
N ILE A 37 -2.03 -8.07 -2.94
CA ILE A 37 -1.93 -7.90 -1.49
C ILE A 37 -1.02 -9.01 -0.98
N ALA A 38 -0.04 -8.64 -0.16
CA ALA A 38 0.86 -9.60 0.47
C ALA A 38 1.02 -9.29 1.95
N GLU A 39 1.21 -10.32 2.75
CA GLU A 39 1.45 -10.11 4.17
C GLU A 39 2.94 -9.84 4.41
N ASP A 40 3.24 -8.87 5.27
CA ASP A 40 4.61 -8.58 5.69
C ASP A 40 4.92 -9.45 6.91
N THR A 41 5.51 -10.60 6.69
CA THR A 41 5.78 -11.57 7.75
C THR A 41 6.98 -11.19 8.62
N GLY A 42 7.76 -10.22 8.20
CA GLY A 42 8.93 -9.78 8.95
C GLY A 42 8.63 -8.95 10.19
N HIS A 43 7.38 -8.50 10.35
CA HIS A 43 7.00 -7.60 11.44
C HIS A 43 5.69 -8.04 12.10
N ALA A 44 5.50 -9.35 12.28
CA ALA A 44 4.23 -9.90 12.74
C ALA A 44 4.08 -10.01 14.27
N ASP A 45 4.94 -9.36 15.03
CA ASP A 45 5.01 -9.57 16.48
C ASP A 45 3.76 -9.09 17.24
N ILE A 46 3.25 -7.92 16.88
CA ILE A 46 2.18 -7.28 17.63
C ILE A 46 0.91 -7.20 16.82
N GLU A 47 1.02 -6.79 15.55
CA GLU A 47 -0.13 -6.76 14.67
C GLU A 47 0.32 -7.11 13.25
N ARG A 48 -0.59 -7.72 12.50
CA ARG A 48 -0.29 -8.10 11.13
C ARG A 48 -0.18 -6.88 10.24
N ARG A 49 0.82 -6.89 9.39
CA ARG A 49 1.07 -5.82 8.43
C ARG A 49 1.03 -6.39 7.02
N TYR A 50 0.61 -5.55 6.09
CA TYR A 50 0.38 -5.95 4.72
C TYR A 50 0.95 -4.94 3.75
N PHE A 51 1.18 -5.41 2.53
CA PHE A 51 1.50 -4.56 1.40
C PHE A 51 0.37 -4.62 0.39
N CYS A 52 0.05 -3.46 -0.21
CA CYS A 52 -0.79 -3.40 -1.40
C CYS A 52 0.07 -2.82 -2.51
N PHE A 53 0.18 -3.55 -3.62
CA PHE A 53 0.88 -3.09 -4.80
C PHE A 53 -0.18 -2.77 -5.84
N GLY A 54 -0.28 -1.51 -6.24
CA GLY A 54 -1.27 -1.09 -7.21
C GLY A 54 -0.79 0.10 -8.02
N VAL A 55 -1.31 0.24 -9.23
CA VAL A 55 -0.91 1.34 -10.12
C VAL A 55 -1.63 2.61 -9.71
N VAL A 56 -0.85 3.68 -9.52
CA VAL A 56 -1.36 5.02 -9.25
C VAL A 56 -0.59 5.98 -10.16
N GLY A 57 -1.31 6.71 -10.99
CA GLY A 57 -0.67 7.65 -11.90
C GLY A 57 0.30 7.00 -12.89
N GLY A 58 0.02 5.77 -13.30
CA GLY A 58 0.85 5.05 -14.27
C GLY A 58 2.06 4.35 -13.68
N ARG A 59 2.24 4.39 -12.36
CA ARG A 59 3.38 3.76 -11.68
C ARG A 59 2.87 2.83 -10.58
N VAL A 60 3.61 1.76 -10.31
CA VAL A 60 3.25 0.83 -9.24
C VAL A 60 3.61 1.45 -7.89
N MET A 61 2.60 1.66 -7.06
CA MET A 61 2.80 2.14 -5.70
C MET A 61 2.73 0.98 -4.73
N THR A 62 3.61 0.98 -3.74
CA THR A 62 3.55 0.07 -2.61
C THR A 62 2.95 0.82 -1.43
N VAL A 63 1.87 0.29 -0.87
CA VAL A 63 1.22 0.86 0.32
C VAL A 63 1.37 -0.13 1.45
N ARG A 64 1.82 0.35 2.60
CA ARG A 64 1.97 -0.47 3.80
C ARG A 64 0.80 -0.17 4.72
N PHE A 65 0.10 -1.20 5.14
CA PHE A 65 -1.11 -1.00 5.94
C PHE A 65 -1.31 -2.13 6.94
N THR A 66 -2.21 -1.87 7.87
CA THR A 66 -2.71 -2.88 8.78
C THR A 66 -4.24 -2.77 8.81
N LEU A 67 -4.89 -3.78 9.36
CA LEU A 67 -6.35 -3.80 9.47
C LEU A 67 -6.77 -3.52 10.90
N ARG A 68 -7.73 -2.62 11.07
CA ARG A 68 -8.33 -2.32 12.37
C ARG A 68 -9.84 -2.39 12.21
N GLY A 69 -10.42 -3.51 12.65
CA GLY A 69 -11.82 -3.77 12.39
C GLY A 69 -12.07 -3.79 10.89
N GLU A 70 -12.93 -2.90 10.40
CA GLU A 70 -13.23 -2.79 8.98
C GLU A 70 -12.39 -1.73 8.28
N SER A 71 -11.47 -1.10 9.00
CA SER A 71 -10.66 -0.02 8.45
C SER A 71 -9.30 -0.51 7.97
N ILE A 72 -8.85 0.09 6.90
CA ILE A 72 -7.48 -0.08 6.40
C ILE A 72 -6.67 1.09 6.93
N ARG A 73 -5.70 0.79 7.81
CA ARG A 73 -4.87 1.84 8.39
C ARG A 73 -3.54 1.89 7.66
N ILE A 74 -3.34 2.95 6.89
CA ILE A 74 -2.14 3.17 6.10
C ILE A 74 -1.05 3.77 6.99
N PHE A 75 0.17 3.25 6.89
CA PHE A 75 1.29 3.81 7.64
C PHE A 75 2.55 4.04 6.81
N GLY A 76 2.52 3.71 5.51
CA GLY A 76 3.65 3.98 4.62
C GLY A 76 3.24 3.81 3.17
N ALA A 77 3.90 4.54 2.27
CA ALA A 77 3.64 4.42 0.84
C ALA A 77 4.80 4.98 0.04
N GLY A 78 5.03 4.41 -1.13
CA GLY A 78 6.07 4.88 -2.01
C GLY A 78 6.08 4.12 -3.32
N TYR A 79 6.87 4.63 -4.28
CA TYR A 79 7.07 3.99 -5.57
C TYR A 79 8.42 3.27 -5.55
N TRP A 80 8.43 2.06 -4.99
CA TRP A 80 9.66 1.31 -4.78
C TRP A 80 9.84 0.23 -5.81
N ARG A 81 11.09 0.01 -6.21
CA ARG A 81 11.45 -0.96 -7.25
C ARG A 81 10.98 -2.37 -6.89
N LYS A 82 11.15 -2.77 -5.65
CA LYS A 82 10.77 -4.12 -5.25
C LYS A 82 9.28 -4.39 -5.44
N GLY A 83 8.44 -3.43 -5.05
CA GLY A 83 7.00 -3.57 -5.23
C GLY A 83 6.60 -3.60 -6.70
N ARG A 84 7.21 -2.74 -7.51
CA ARG A 84 6.97 -2.74 -8.96
C ARG A 84 7.34 -4.09 -9.57
N ARG A 85 8.47 -4.66 -9.15
CA ARG A 85 8.92 -5.94 -9.67
C ARG A 85 7.94 -7.06 -9.31
N LEU A 86 7.47 -7.10 -8.06
CA LEU A 86 6.51 -8.11 -7.63
C LEU A 86 5.20 -8.00 -8.39
N TYR A 87 4.72 -6.79 -8.57
CA TYR A 87 3.49 -6.54 -9.31
C TYR A 87 3.61 -7.03 -10.76
N GLU A 88 4.71 -6.69 -11.42
CA GLU A 88 4.92 -7.06 -12.82
C GLU A 88 5.10 -8.57 -12.97
N GLU A 89 5.76 -9.22 -12.03
CA GLU A 89 5.91 -10.67 -12.08
C GLU A 89 4.56 -11.38 -11.95
N ARG A 90 3.71 -10.91 -11.03
CA ARG A 90 2.39 -11.48 -10.83
C ARG A 90 1.53 -11.31 -12.07
N ARG A 91 1.60 -10.15 -12.70
CA ARG A 91 0.86 -9.92 -13.94
C ARG A 91 1.32 -10.83 -15.06
N ARG A 92 2.63 -11.08 -15.14
CA ARG A 92 3.19 -11.95 -16.18
C ARG A 92 2.69 -13.38 -16.02
N ILE A 93 2.55 -13.85 -14.77
CA ILE A 93 2.10 -15.21 -14.49
C ILE A 93 0.60 -15.35 -14.75
N HIS A 94 -0.18 -14.35 -14.39
CA HIS A 94 -1.65 -14.43 -14.44
C HIS A 94 -2.25 -13.71 -15.65
N GLY A 95 -1.48 -12.94 -16.31
CA GLY A 95 -1.96 -12.16 -17.43
C GLY A 95 -1.56 -12.71 -18.75
#